data_7b72b3b4468ea8c444365beafac06631
#
_entry.id   7b72b3b4468ea8c444365beafac06631
#
_cell.length_a   1.000
_cell.length_b   1.000
_cell.length_c   1.000
_cell.angle_alpha   90.00
_cell.angle_beta   90.00
_cell.angle_gamma   90.00
#
_symmetry.space_group_name_H-M   'P 1'
#
loop_
_entity.id
_entity.type
_entity.pdbx_description
1 polymer ?
#
loop_
_entity_poly.entity_id
_entity_poly.type
_entity_poly.pdbx_seq_one_letter_code
_entity_poly.pdbx_strand_id
1 'polypeptide(L)'
;MSNSICEKIIKEDEKLKLLNDIDEINRNIYKYLVSHYEIDGLEIVIRKKDSIETIFESETNLDHEYKLIINLLKSSEAKIVFTIYTDNKKTLDVLNENEKHIHIILEIFSQSLYNKLLEKSISKLTLIDSVTGAYNRSFIDNYLQKILDLESRENKKVAFLKIGIDKFKAVIDEFDYGTGDKVLKSLADVIKQRTRSSDIIIKIDSGDFLVILLNVINCENTILIVKDLIENFGKTSVIVDEAKSSKLYKTICIGVSIFPDDSDTIDGMVKKSDIALYEARNLGRSQYFIYKDEDVNSIDLF
;
A
#
# COMPACT_ATOMS: atom_id res chain seq x y z
N MET A 1 30.35 23.43 4.26
CA MET A 1 29.40 22.64 5.03
C MET A 1 30.18 21.75 5.99
N SER A 2 29.86 21.71 7.28
CA SER A 2 30.53 20.79 8.20
C SER A 2 30.10 19.35 7.87
N ASN A 3 31.01 18.38 7.95
CA ASN A 3 30.74 16.94 7.75
C ASN A 3 29.48 16.46 8.52
N SER A 4 29.23 17.03 9.69
CA SER A 4 28.07 16.73 10.54
C SER A 4 26.70 17.06 9.91
N ILE A 5 26.61 18.09 9.06
CA ILE A 5 25.34 18.48 8.42
C ILE A 5 25.04 17.53 7.24
N CYS A 6 26.06 17.21 6.44
CA CYS A 6 25.91 16.25 5.35
C CYS A 6 25.50 14.86 5.85
N GLU A 7 26.09 14.39 6.94
CA GLU A 7 25.73 13.10 7.55
C GLU A 7 24.27 13.07 8.05
N LYS A 8 23.77 14.17 8.61
CA LYS A 8 22.37 14.26 9.04
C LYS A 8 21.40 14.22 7.85
N ILE A 9 21.69 14.94 6.76
CA ILE A 9 20.85 14.95 5.55
C ILE A 9 20.82 13.56 4.93
N ILE A 10 21.96 12.90 4.80
CA ILE A 10 22.05 11.53 4.26
C ILE A 10 21.21 10.57 5.10
N LYS A 11 21.30 10.66 6.43
CA LYS A 11 20.52 9.82 7.33
C LYS A 11 18.99 10.04 7.21
N GLU A 12 18.55 11.29 7.00
CA GLU A 12 17.14 11.57 6.76
C GLU A 12 16.70 11.04 5.38
N ASP A 13 17.53 11.20 4.33
CA ASP A 13 17.24 10.64 3.01
C ASP A 13 17.16 9.10 3.01
N GLU A 14 18.05 8.44 3.78
CA GLU A 14 17.98 6.98 3.98
C GLU A 14 16.66 6.56 4.64
N LYS A 15 16.16 7.32 5.61
CA LYS A 15 14.82 7.07 6.18
C LYS A 15 13.72 7.24 5.14
N LEU A 16 13.77 8.30 4.32
CA LEU A 16 12.77 8.51 3.26
C LEU A 16 12.75 7.37 2.24
N LYS A 17 13.91 6.81 1.90
CA LYS A 17 14.02 5.66 0.99
C LYS A 17 13.36 4.38 1.52
N LEU A 18 13.27 4.23 2.84
CA LEU A 18 12.62 3.08 3.48
C LEU A 18 11.09 3.20 3.53
N LEU A 19 10.53 4.40 3.31
CA LEU A 19 9.09 4.62 3.32
C LEU A 19 8.45 4.11 2.03
N ASN A 20 7.32 3.44 2.16
CA ASN A 20 6.58 2.90 1.02
C ASN A 20 5.43 3.81 0.56
N ASP A 21 5.01 4.75 1.41
CA ASP A 21 3.92 5.66 1.13
C ASP A 21 4.43 7.07 0.78
N ILE A 22 3.96 7.60 -0.35
CA ILE A 22 4.31 8.95 -0.82
C ILE A 22 3.82 10.02 0.17
N ASP A 23 2.64 9.84 0.75
CA ASP A 23 2.08 10.77 1.72
C ASP A 23 2.93 10.81 3.01
N GLU A 24 3.50 9.68 3.39
CA GLU A 24 4.41 9.60 4.52
C GLU A 24 5.76 10.27 4.21
N ILE A 25 6.28 10.09 3.00
CA ILE A 25 7.49 10.81 2.53
C ILE A 25 7.25 12.32 2.58
N ASN A 26 6.15 12.80 2.03
CA ASN A 26 5.81 14.22 2.00
C ASN A 26 5.67 14.79 3.42
N ARG A 27 4.99 14.07 4.32
CA ARG A 27 4.88 14.45 5.74
C ARG A 27 6.24 14.52 6.45
N ASN A 28 7.17 13.64 6.13
CA ASN A 28 8.52 13.69 6.70
C ASN A 28 9.33 14.87 6.15
N ILE A 29 9.22 15.18 4.86
CA ILE A 29 9.82 16.40 4.26
C ILE A 29 9.28 17.65 4.97
N TYR A 30 7.96 17.75 5.14
CA TYR A 30 7.32 18.86 5.86
C TYR A 30 7.85 18.99 7.29
N LYS A 31 7.85 17.90 8.07
CA LYS A 31 8.37 17.87 9.45
C LYS A 31 9.83 18.30 9.52
N TYR A 32 10.65 17.89 8.55
CA TYR A 32 12.05 18.31 8.47
C TYR A 32 12.17 19.83 8.30
N LEU A 33 11.41 20.41 7.37
CA LEU A 33 11.43 21.84 7.11
C LEU A 33 10.89 22.64 8.31
N VAL A 34 9.80 22.20 8.95
CA VAL A 34 9.27 22.80 10.19
C VAL A 34 10.33 22.82 11.29
N SER A 35 11.01 21.69 11.52
CA SER A 35 11.98 21.57 12.62
C SER A 35 13.27 22.34 12.42
N HIS A 36 13.66 22.67 11.16
CA HIS A 36 14.93 23.32 10.85
C HIS A 36 14.78 24.77 10.41
N TYR A 37 13.62 25.16 9.88
CA TYR A 37 13.40 26.49 9.32
C TYR A 37 12.12 27.16 9.86
N GLU A 38 11.41 26.52 10.78
CA GLU A 38 10.21 27.05 11.43
C GLU A 38 9.15 27.55 10.42
N ILE A 39 8.94 26.76 9.35
CA ILE A 39 7.91 27.05 8.34
C ILE A 39 6.52 26.73 8.87
N ASP A 40 5.50 27.42 8.35
CA ASP A 40 4.10 27.22 8.75
C ASP A 40 3.36 26.31 7.78
N GLY A 41 3.63 26.43 6.47
CA GLY A 41 2.95 25.66 5.43
C GLY A 41 3.88 25.19 4.31
N LEU A 42 3.45 24.17 3.58
CA LEU A 42 4.17 23.59 2.46
C LEU A 42 3.20 23.07 1.39
N GLU A 43 3.47 23.43 0.14
CA GLU A 43 2.88 22.79 -1.03
C GLU A 43 3.97 22.12 -1.87
N ILE A 44 3.73 20.88 -2.31
CA ILE A 44 4.62 20.15 -3.22
C ILE A 44 3.85 19.80 -4.49
N VAL A 45 4.32 20.31 -5.62
CA VAL A 45 3.68 20.15 -6.93
C VAL A 45 4.65 19.51 -7.91
N ILE A 46 4.19 18.51 -8.63
CA ILE A 46 4.91 17.95 -9.79
C ILE A 46 4.37 18.60 -11.05
N ARG A 47 5.26 19.24 -11.80
CA ARG A 47 4.97 19.78 -13.13
C ARG A 47 5.61 18.90 -14.19
N LYS A 48 4.80 18.37 -15.08
CA LYS A 48 5.20 17.68 -16.32
C LYS A 48 4.78 18.55 -17.50
N LYS A 49 5.22 18.21 -18.71
CA LYS A 49 4.88 18.96 -19.93
C LYS A 49 3.39 19.28 -20.05
N ASP A 50 2.54 18.26 -19.82
CA ASP A 50 1.10 18.32 -20.09
C ASP A 50 0.24 18.18 -18.81
N SER A 51 0.84 18.20 -17.62
CA SER A 51 0.11 18.03 -16.37
C SER A 51 0.78 18.71 -15.18
N ILE A 52 -0.07 19.15 -14.26
CA ILE A 52 0.32 19.68 -12.95
C ILE A 52 -0.44 18.86 -11.90
N GLU A 53 0.27 18.31 -10.93
CA GLU A 53 -0.31 17.48 -9.88
C GLU A 53 0.22 17.94 -8.51
N THR A 54 -0.68 18.38 -7.62
CA THR A 54 -0.35 18.66 -6.23
C THR A 54 -0.29 17.33 -5.49
N ILE A 55 0.87 17.01 -4.90
CA ILE A 55 1.11 15.76 -4.19
C ILE A 55 1.18 15.93 -2.67
N PHE A 56 1.23 17.18 -2.20
CA PHE A 56 1.15 17.52 -0.79
C PHE A 56 0.73 18.97 -0.63
N GLU A 57 -0.11 19.24 0.37
CA GLU A 57 -0.55 20.59 0.73
C GLU A 57 -0.83 20.67 2.23
N SER A 58 -0.31 21.70 2.88
CA SER A 58 -0.55 22.01 4.28
C SER A 58 -0.42 23.51 4.50
N GLU A 59 -1.43 24.16 5.09
CA GLU A 59 -1.46 25.58 5.46
C GLU A 59 -0.93 26.52 4.36
N THR A 60 -1.71 26.69 3.30
CA THR A 60 -1.27 27.48 2.12
C THR A 60 -1.81 28.91 2.07
N ASN A 61 -2.69 29.29 3.01
CA ASN A 61 -3.31 30.62 3.06
C ASN A 61 -2.60 31.54 4.05
N LEU A 62 -1.30 31.85 3.75
CA LEU A 62 -0.42 32.62 4.61
C LEU A 62 0.16 33.84 3.83
N ASP A 63 0.68 34.87 4.55
CA ASP A 63 1.05 36.17 3.98
C ASP A 63 2.29 36.11 3.05
N HIS A 64 3.22 35.18 3.29
CA HIS A 64 4.48 35.09 2.54
C HIS A 64 4.68 33.71 1.92
N GLU A 65 5.12 33.68 0.66
CA GLU A 65 5.53 32.47 -0.04
C GLU A 65 7.02 32.50 -0.42
N TYR A 66 7.68 31.34 -0.30
CA TYR A 66 9.04 31.10 -0.76
C TYR A 66 9.05 29.89 -1.69
N LYS A 67 9.45 30.08 -2.94
CA LYS A 67 9.30 29.09 -3.99
C LYS A 67 10.62 28.56 -4.50
N LEU A 68 10.78 27.23 -4.48
CA LEU A 68 11.92 26.52 -5.05
C LEU A 68 11.49 25.55 -6.14
N ILE A 69 12.24 25.55 -7.24
CA ILE A 69 11.99 24.64 -8.37
C ILE A 69 13.18 23.70 -8.50
N ILE A 70 12.93 22.39 -8.31
CA ILE A 70 13.93 21.34 -8.45
C ILE A 70 13.75 20.63 -9.79
N ASN A 71 14.77 20.63 -10.62
CA ASN A 71 14.80 19.88 -11.87
C ASN A 71 15.25 18.45 -11.57
N LEU A 72 14.38 17.47 -11.81
CA LEU A 72 14.62 16.08 -11.44
C LEU A 72 15.67 15.37 -12.30
N LEU A 73 15.73 15.71 -13.59
CA LEU A 73 16.73 15.19 -14.53
C LEU A 73 17.11 16.29 -15.54
N LYS A 74 18.36 16.35 -15.92
CA LYS A 74 18.85 17.34 -16.93
C LYS A 74 18.14 17.27 -18.28
N SER A 75 17.49 16.12 -18.60
CA SER A 75 16.77 15.88 -19.85
C SER A 75 15.27 15.67 -19.69
N SER A 76 14.73 15.67 -18.46
CA SER A 76 13.30 15.45 -18.23
C SER A 76 12.56 16.78 -18.15
N GLU A 77 11.37 16.83 -18.74
CA GLU A 77 10.44 17.95 -18.61
C GLU A 77 9.71 17.96 -17.25
N ALA A 78 10.06 17.06 -16.34
CA ALA A 78 9.45 16.97 -15.02
C ALA A 78 10.24 17.79 -13.98
N LYS A 79 9.51 18.57 -13.19
CA LYS A 79 10.03 19.41 -12.11
C LYS A 79 9.21 19.19 -10.86
N ILE A 80 9.86 19.23 -9.70
CA ILE A 80 9.16 19.37 -8.41
C ILE A 80 9.26 20.82 -7.96
N VAL A 81 8.13 21.39 -7.62
CA VAL A 81 8.02 22.75 -7.10
C VAL A 81 7.65 22.65 -5.64
N PHE A 82 8.47 23.21 -4.78
CA PHE A 82 8.20 23.39 -3.37
C PHE A 82 7.82 24.86 -3.16
N THR A 83 6.62 25.10 -2.64
CA THR A 83 6.19 26.41 -2.18
C THR A 83 6.06 26.36 -0.66
N ILE A 84 6.91 27.11 0.02
CA ILE A 84 6.92 27.20 1.49
C ILE A 84 6.15 28.46 1.86
N TYR A 85 5.27 28.35 2.85
CA TYR A 85 4.42 29.43 3.33
C TYR A 85 4.76 29.77 4.78
N THR A 86 4.71 31.06 5.12
CA THR A 86 4.89 31.56 6.50
C THR A 86 4.24 32.92 6.69
N ASP A 87 3.74 33.18 7.87
CA ASP A 87 3.29 34.52 8.31
C ASP A 87 4.43 35.32 8.96
N ASN A 88 5.58 34.69 9.19
CA ASN A 88 6.69 35.29 9.89
C ASN A 88 7.78 35.80 8.92
N LYS A 89 7.91 37.12 8.83
CA LYS A 89 8.95 37.74 7.99
C LYS A 89 10.38 37.30 8.34
N LYS A 90 10.66 37.02 9.62
CA LYS A 90 11.98 36.52 10.04
C LYS A 90 12.25 35.12 9.47
N THR A 91 11.25 34.26 9.44
CA THR A 91 11.35 32.95 8.78
C THR A 91 11.64 33.10 7.30
N LEU A 92 10.98 34.04 6.60
CA LEU A 92 11.25 34.33 5.20
C LEU A 92 12.70 34.81 4.99
N ASP A 93 13.23 35.69 5.85
CA ASP A 93 14.62 36.15 5.79
C ASP A 93 15.60 34.97 5.98
N VAL A 94 15.34 34.08 6.95
CA VAL A 94 16.14 32.86 7.18
C VAL A 94 16.11 31.94 5.96
N LEU A 95 14.96 31.75 5.31
CA LEU A 95 14.85 30.95 4.09
C LEU A 95 15.71 31.54 2.95
N ASN A 96 15.64 32.84 2.75
CA ASN A 96 16.44 33.54 1.73
C ASN A 96 17.96 33.44 2.00
N GLU A 97 18.38 33.62 3.25
CA GLU A 97 19.80 33.50 3.64
C GLU A 97 20.32 32.05 3.45
N ASN A 98 19.47 31.05 3.62
CA ASN A 98 19.82 29.64 3.50
C ASN A 98 19.42 29.00 2.17
N GLU A 99 19.05 29.78 1.15
CA GLU A 99 18.53 29.30 -0.14
C GLU A 99 19.35 28.14 -0.73
N LYS A 100 20.69 28.29 -0.82
CA LYS A 100 21.57 27.24 -1.37
C LYS A 100 21.52 25.95 -0.57
N HIS A 101 21.42 26.07 0.75
CA HIS A 101 21.36 24.92 1.65
C HIS A 101 20.03 24.18 1.51
N ILE A 102 18.93 24.93 1.50
CA ILE A 102 17.57 24.38 1.31
C ILE A 102 17.47 23.73 -0.07
N HIS A 103 18.02 24.35 -1.10
CA HIS A 103 18.01 23.79 -2.45
C HIS A 103 18.67 22.41 -2.50
N ILE A 104 19.87 22.26 -1.91
CA ILE A 104 20.58 20.97 -1.88
C ILE A 104 19.77 19.90 -1.14
N ILE A 105 19.17 20.25 0.01
CA ILE A 105 18.36 19.32 0.80
C ILE A 105 17.15 18.86 0.00
N LEU A 106 16.42 19.81 -0.60
CA LEU A 106 15.23 19.50 -1.39
C LEU A 106 15.57 18.76 -2.68
N GLU A 107 16.75 19.00 -3.28
CA GLU A 107 17.24 18.21 -4.42
C GLU A 107 17.42 16.73 -4.04
N ILE A 108 18.05 16.45 -2.89
CA ILE A 108 18.24 15.09 -2.38
C ILE A 108 16.88 14.43 -2.10
N PHE A 109 16.00 15.11 -1.36
CA PHE A 109 14.66 14.58 -1.03
C PHE A 109 13.79 14.39 -2.27
N SER A 110 13.90 15.30 -3.24
CA SER A 110 13.20 15.19 -4.52
C SER A 110 13.58 13.93 -5.30
N GLN A 111 14.83 13.51 -5.24
CA GLN A 111 15.28 12.30 -5.92
C GLN A 111 14.60 11.07 -5.31
N SER A 112 14.56 10.96 -3.98
CA SER A 112 13.90 9.85 -3.28
C SER A 112 12.38 9.85 -3.53
N LEU A 113 11.73 11.00 -3.47
CA LEU A 113 10.32 11.17 -3.77
C LEU A 113 10.00 10.78 -5.23
N TYR A 114 10.80 11.24 -6.19
CA TYR A 114 10.60 10.94 -7.60
C TYR A 114 10.80 9.46 -7.94
N ASN A 115 11.82 8.84 -7.36
CA ASN A 115 12.02 7.39 -7.51
C ASN A 115 10.79 6.62 -7.05
N LYS A 116 10.20 7.01 -5.92
CA LYS A 116 8.98 6.37 -5.41
C LYS A 116 7.76 6.58 -6.30
N LEU A 117 7.63 7.76 -6.89
CA LEU A 117 6.59 8.06 -7.88
C LEU A 117 6.76 7.25 -9.17
N LEU A 118 8.01 7.05 -9.62
CA LEU A 118 8.31 6.17 -10.75
C LEU A 118 7.97 4.71 -10.43
N GLU A 119 8.35 4.20 -9.26
CA GLU A 119 7.98 2.86 -8.81
C GLU A 119 6.45 2.67 -8.82
N LYS A 120 5.71 3.63 -8.28
CA LYS A 120 4.23 3.62 -8.30
C LYS A 120 3.66 3.66 -9.73
N SER A 121 4.29 4.41 -10.62
CA SER A 121 3.88 4.48 -12.04
C SER A 121 4.18 3.17 -12.77
N ILE A 122 5.35 2.58 -12.54
CA ILE A 122 5.74 1.27 -13.10
C ILE A 122 4.80 0.18 -12.56
N SER A 123 4.49 0.18 -11.26
CA SER A 123 3.57 -0.79 -10.68
C SER A 123 2.15 -0.69 -11.23
N LYS A 124 1.71 0.50 -11.66
CA LYS A 124 0.44 0.65 -12.39
C LYS A 124 0.49 0.10 -13.82
N LEU A 125 1.65 0.13 -14.46
CA LEU A 125 1.85 -0.44 -15.80
C LEU A 125 2.10 -1.95 -15.76
N THR A 126 2.61 -2.49 -14.65
CA THR A 126 2.74 -3.92 -14.42
C THR A 126 1.49 -4.43 -13.72
N LEU A 127 1.05 -5.63 -14.05
CA LEU A 127 -0.07 -6.29 -13.37
C LEU A 127 0.37 -7.10 -12.16
N ILE A 128 1.67 -7.12 -11.87
CA ILE A 128 2.30 -7.99 -10.87
C ILE A 128 2.85 -7.16 -9.72
N ASP A 129 2.56 -7.61 -8.50
CA ASP A 129 3.17 -7.10 -7.28
C ASP A 129 4.61 -7.61 -7.14
N SER A 130 5.56 -6.71 -6.97
CA SER A 130 7.01 -7.03 -7.00
C SER A 130 7.47 -7.87 -5.81
N VAL A 131 6.78 -7.80 -4.66
CA VAL A 131 7.14 -8.53 -3.44
C VAL A 131 6.64 -9.96 -3.49
N THR A 132 5.38 -10.14 -3.86
CA THR A 132 4.67 -11.42 -3.75
C THR A 132 4.61 -12.21 -5.06
N GLY A 133 4.80 -11.54 -6.20
CA GLY A 133 4.60 -12.13 -7.52
C GLY A 133 3.14 -12.47 -7.84
N ALA A 134 2.20 -12.03 -7.01
CA ALA A 134 0.76 -12.07 -7.28
C ALA A 134 0.36 -10.94 -8.23
N TYR A 135 -0.85 -10.98 -8.77
CA TYR A 135 -1.38 -9.79 -9.44
C TYR A 135 -1.54 -8.64 -8.46
N ASN A 136 -1.44 -7.41 -8.95
CA ASN A 136 -1.73 -6.22 -8.17
C ASN A 136 -3.19 -5.77 -8.38
N ARG A 137 -3.62 -4.73 -7.65
CA ARG A 137 -4.98 -4.21 -7.70
C ARG A 137 -5.42 -3.79 -9.13
N SER A 138 -4.48 -3.33 -9.97
CA SER A 138 -4.80 -2.95 -11.36
C SER A 138 -5.36 -4.11 -12.20
N PHE A 139 -5.12 -5.36 -11.79
CA PHE A 139 -5.71 -6.52 -12.43
C PHE A 139 -7.24 -6.54 -12.29
N ILE A 140 -7.77 -6.14 -11.14
CA ILE A 140 -9.22 -6.04 -10.90
C ILE A 140 -9.85 -5.11 -11.92
N ASP A 141 -9.29 -3.88 -12.02
CA ASP A 141 -9.85 -2.81 -12.84
C ASP A 141 -9.81 -3.12 -14.35
N ASN A 142 -8.81 -3.89 -14.79
CA ASN A 142 -8.56 -4.10 -16.23
C ASN A 142 -9.06 -5.45 -16.77
N TYR A 143 -9.11 -6.50 -15.93
CA TYR A 143 -9.30 -7.87 -16.44
C TYR A 143 -10.41 -8.65 -15.75
N LEU A 144 -10.71 -8.41 -14.48
CA LEU A 144 -11.61 -9.28 -13.72
C LEU A 144 -13.03 -9.28 -14.27
N GLN A 145 -13.53 -8.13 -14.78
CA GLN A 145 -14.87 -8.06 -15.37
C GLN A 145 -15.02 -9.05 -16.55
N LYS A 146 -14.02 -9.09 -17.43
CA LYS A 146 -14.06 -10.00 -18.59
C LYS A 146 -14.09 -11.46 -18.19
N ILE A 147 -13.41 -11.80 -17.10
CA ILE A 147 -13.37 -13.16 -16.55
C ILE A 147 -14.74 -13.52 -15.96
N LEU A 148 -15.34 -12.63 -15.17
CA LEU A 148 -16.67 -12.86 -14.60
C LEU A 148 -17.75 -12.97 -15.69
N ASP A 149 -17.65 -12.16 -16.75
CA ASP A 149 -18.57 -12.26 -17.89
C ASP A 149 -18.50 -13.63 -18.59
N LEU A 150 -17.31 -14.22 -18.68
CA LEU A 150 -17.10 -15.57 -19.23
C LEU A 150 -17.70 -16.63 -18.31
N GLU A 151 -17.38 -16.61 -17.03
CA GLU A 151 -17.91 -17.57 -16.04
C GLU A 151 -19.44 -17.48 -15.95
N SER A 152 -20.00 -16.26 -15.99
CA SER A 152 -21.46 -16.04 -16.00
C SER A 152 -22.15 -16.65 -17.23
N ARG A 153 -21.55 -16.50 -18.42
CA ARG A 153 -22.11 -17.11 -19.66
C ARG A 153 -22.16 -18.64 -19.58
N GLU A 154 -21.21 -19.23 -18.88
CA GLU A 154 -21.15 -20.68 -18.67
C GLU A 154 -21.94 -21.14 -17.43
N ASN A 155 -22.69 -20.25 -16.78
CA ASN A 155 -23.42 -20.48 -15.53
C ASN A 155 -22.53 -21.06 -14.40
N LYS A 156 -21.27 -20.64 -14.36
CA LYS A 156 -20.30 -21.07 -13.35
C LYS A 156 -20.29 -20.09 -12.19
N LYS A 157 -20.06 -20.62 -10.99
CA LYS A 157 -19.87 -19.81 -9.80
C LYS A 157 -18.39 -19.51 -9.57
N VAL A 158 -18.14 -18.35 -8.99
CA VAL A 158 -16.79 -17.85 -8.64
C VAL A 158 -16.77 -17.48 -7.17
N ALA A 159 -15.80 -17.98 -6.41
CA ALA A 159 -15.64 -17.58 -5.02
C ALA A 159 -14.59 -16.49 -4.88
N PHE A 160 -14.92 -15.44 -4.15
CA PHE A 160 -14.05 -14.37 -3.74
C PHE A 160 -13.61 -14.62 -2.30
N LEU A 161 -12.32 -14.83 -2.10
CA LEU A 161 -11.72 -15.03 -0.79
C LEU A 161 -10.91 -13.78 -0.43
N LYS A 162 -11.41 -12.94 0.44
CA LYS A 162 -10.65 -11.85 1.02
C LYS A 162 -9.85 -12.38 2.20
N ILE A 163 -8.52 -12.37 2.08
CA ILE A 163 -7.59 -12.93 3.05
C ILE A 163 -6.84 -11.79 3.74
N GLY A 164 -6.87 -11.74 5.05
CA GLY A 164 -6.13 -10.75 5.83
C GLY A 164 -5.20 -11.40 6.86
N ILE A 165 -3.95 -10.95 6.92
CA ILE A 165 -2.99 -11.39 7.93
C ILE A 165 -3.34 -10.77 9.27
N ASP A 166 -3.48 -11.62 10.31
CA ASP A 166 -3.81 -11.18 11.65
C ASP A 166 -2.68 -10.33 12.25
N LYS A 167 -3.03 -9.09 12.66
CA LYS A 167 -2.09 -8.12 13.25
C LYS A 167 -0.84 -7.88 12.39
N PHE A 168 -0.99 -7.74 11.07
CA PHE A 168 0.13 -7.52 10.17
C PHE A 168 0.91 -6.23 10.49
N LYS A 169 0.21 -5.16 10.87
CA LYS A 169 0.86 -3.89 11.28
C LYS A 169 1.86 -4.12 12.41
N ALA A 170 1.55 -4.97 13.39
CA ALA A 170 2.46 -5.28 14.48
C ALA A 170 3.77 -5.94 14.01
N VAL A 171 3.77 -6.67 12.88
CA VAL A 171 5.01 -7.23 12.31
C VAL A 171 5.95 -6.11 11.84
N ILE A 172 5.38 -5.08 11.20
CA ILE A 172 6.17 -3.94 10.72
C ILE A 172 6.66 -3.09 11.90
N ASP A 173 5.80 -2.87 12.90
CA ASP A 173 6.11 -2.04 14.07
C ASP A 173 7.15 -2.72 15.01
N GLU A 174 7.12 -4.06 15.15
CA GLU A 174 8.01 -4.82 16.05
C GLU A 174 9.33 -5.23 15.39
N PHE A 175 9.34 -5.41 14.07
CA PHE A 175 10.52 -5.84 13.32
C PHE A 175 10.93 -4.79 12.29
N ASP A 176 10.52 -4.97 11.04
CA ASP A 176 10.77 -4.05 9.94
C ASP A 176 9.90 -4.38 8.71
N TYR A 177 9.98 -3.53 7.68
CA TYR A 177 9.30 -3.75 6.41
C TYR A 177 9.80 -4.99 5.68
N GLY A 178 11.11 -5.30 5.74
CA GLY A 178 11.69 -6.49 5.10
C GLY A 178 11.13 -7.79 5.69
N THR A 179 10.88 -7.82 6.99
CA THR A 179 10.19 -8.94 7.66
C THR A 179 8.74 -9.01 7.23
N GLY A 180 8.05 -7.86 7.10
CA GLY A 180 6.71 -7.79 6.53
C GLY A 180 6.65 -8.39 5.12
N ASP A 181 7.59 -8.03 4.26
CA ASP A 181 7.69 -8.56 2.89
C ASP A 181 7.91 -10.09 2.86
N LYS A 182 8.75 -10.62 3.76
CA LYS A 182 8.93 -12.08 3.90
C LYS A 182 7.62 -12.77 4.30
N VAL A 183 6.84 -12.18 5.20
CA VAL A 183 5.52 -12.72 5.61
C VAL A 183 4.53 -12.68 4.44
N LEU A 184 4.46 -11.57 3.69
CA LEU A 184 3.61 -11.43 2.51
C LEU A 184 3.95 -12.46 1.43
N LYS A 185 5.24 -12.62 1.13
CA LYS A 185 5.72 -13.61 0.17
C LYS A 185 5.38 -15.03 0.61
N SER A 186 5.59 -15.34 1.88
CA SER A 186 5.26 -16.65 2.45
C SER A 186 3.76 -16.97 2.31
N LEU A 187 2.87 -15.98 2.56
CA LEU A 187 1.43 -16.17 2.34
C LEU A 187 1.09 -16.39 0.86
N ALA A 188 1.66 -15.58 -0.04
CA ALA A 188 1.45 -15.75 -1.46
C ALA A 188 1.90 -17.14 -1.97
N ASP A 189 3.02 -17.65 -1.47
CA ASP A 189 3.53 -18.99 -1.80
C ASP A 189 2.58 -20.09 -1.29
N VAL A 190 2.05 -19.96 -0.07
CA VAL A 190 1.04 -20.90 0.48
C VAL A 190 -0.23 -20.88 -0.37
N ILE A 191 -0.76 -19.68 -0.71
CA ILE A 191 -1.94 -19.56 -1.56
C ILE A 191 -1.70 -20.25 -2.91
N LYS A 192 -0.58 -19.95 -3.57
CA LYS A 192 -0.22 -20.51 -4.88
C LYS A 192 -0.09 -22.03 -4.86
N GLN A 193 0.38 -22.62 -3.77
CA GLN A 193 0.51 -24.08 -3.63
C GLN A 193 -0.85 -24.77 -3.38
N ARG A 194 -1.84 -24.06 -2.89
CA ARG A 194 -3.16 -24.59 -2.46
C ARG A 194 -4.31 -24.22 -3.39
N THR A 195 -4.04 -23.39 -4.39
CA THR A 195 -4.98 -23.01 -5.45
C THR A 195 -4.53 -23.58 -6.79
N ARG A 196 -5.43 -23.59 -7.76
CA ARG A 196 -5.15 -24.06 -9.12
C ARG A 196 -4.42 -22.96 -9.92
N SER A 197 -3.74 -23.33 -10.98
CA SER A 197 -3.12 -22.37 -11.89
C SER A 197 -4.12 -21.46 -12.61
N SER A 198 -5.39 -21.87 -12.69
CA SER A 198 -6.50 -21.05 -13.20
C SER A 198 -7.02 -20.01 -12.22
N ASP A 199 -6.81 -20.23 -10.91
CA ASP A 199 -7.28 -19.32 -9.88
C ASP A 199 -6.41 -18.06 -9.84
N ILE A 200 -6.99 -16.94 -9.44
CA ILE A 200 -6.34 -15.63 -9.53
C ILE A 200 -5.99 -15.16 -8.13
N ILE A 201 -4.75 -14.77 -7.93
CA ILE A 201 -4.24 -14.26 -6.66
C ILE A 201 -3.88 -12.81 -6.85
N ILE A 202 -4.51 -11.92 -6.07
CA ILE A 202 -4.34 -10.47 -6.17
C ILE A 202 -3.90 -9.92 -4.82
N LYS A 203 -2.79 -9.18 -4.80
CA LYS A 203 -2.36 -8.38 -3.66
C LYS A 203 -3.11 -7.05 -3.68
N ILE A 204 -3.88 -6.75 -2.63
CA ILE A 204 -4.74 -5.54 -2.59
C ILE A 204 -4.10 -4.44 -1.76
N ASP A 205 -3.86 -4.71 -0.49
CA ASP A 205 -3.36 -3.74 0.49
C ASP A 205 -2.20 -4.31 1.31
N SER A 206 -1.70 -3.56 2.30
CA SER A 206 -0.49 -3.88 3.06
C SER A 206 -0.46 -5.33 3.57
N GLY A 207 -1.54 -5.84 4.14
CA GLY A 207 -1.62 -7.22 4.67
C GLY A 207 -2.68 -8.10 4.02
N ASP A 208 -3.37 -7.62 2.97
CA ASP A 208 -4.57 -8.25 2.43
C ASP A 208 -4.37 -8.77 1.00
N PHE A 209 -4.97 -9.93 0.72
CA PHE A 209 -5.07 -10.54 -0.60
C PHE A 209 -6.53 -10.78 -0.98
N LEU A 210 -6.79 -10.80 -2.28
CA LEU A 210 -8.04 -11.31 -2.85
C LEU A 210 -7.70 -12.49 -3.73
N VAL A 211 -8.28 -13.64 -3.42
CA VAL A 211 -8.15 -14.86 -4.21
C VAL A 211 -9.48 -15.15 -4.88
N ILE A 212 -9.45 -15.32 -6.19
CA ILE A 212 -10.62 -15.63 -7.00
C ILE A 212 -10.53 -17.09 -7.42
N LEU A 213 -11.39 -17.93 -6.87
CA LEU A 213 -11.51 -19.33 -7.26
C LEU A 213 -12.51 -19.45 -8.39
N LEU A 214 -12.06 -19.86 -9.55
CA LEU A 214 -12.90 -20.02 -10.75
C LEU A 214 -13.60 -21.39 -10.76
N ASN A 215 -14.76 -21.44 -11.42
CA ASN A 215 -15.50 -22.68 -11.63
C ASN A 215 -15.74 -23.46 -10.31
N VAL A 216 -16.34 -22.81 -9.34
CA VAL A 216 -16.70 -23.39 -8.04
C VAL A 216 -17.95 -24.25 -8.22
N ILE A 217 -17.85 -25.53 -7.87
CA ILE A 217 -18.97 -26.50 -8.02
C ILE A 217 -19.96 -26.32 -6.88
N ASN A 218 -19.45 -26.20 -5.63
CA ASN A 218 -20.27 -26.01 -4.43
C ASN A 218 -19.49 -25.25 -3.35
N CYS A 219 -20.22 -24.74 -2.36
CA CYS A 219 -19.65 -24.01 -1.25
C CYS A 219 -18.73 -24.88 -0.36
N GLU A 220 -18.99 -26.19 -0.26
CA GLU A 220 -18.21 -27.11 0.55
C GLU A 220 -16.76 -27.22 0.07
N ASN A 221 -16.54 -27.30 -1.25
CA ASN A 221 -15.20 -27.31 -1.83
C ASN A 221 -14.43 -26.01 -1.54
N THR A 222 -15.11 -24.86 -1.56
CA THR A 222 -14.51 -23.58 -1.20
C THR A 222 -14.09 -23.59 0.27
N ILE A 223 -14.92 -24.09 1.16
CA ILE A 223 -14.64 -24.19 2.60
C ILE A 223 -13.42 -25.09 2.86
N LEU A 224 -13.27 -26.18 2.13
CA LEU A 224 -12.09 -27.06 2.26
C LEU A 224 -10.80 -26.31 1.89
N ILE A 225 -10.79 -25.55 0.79
CA ILE A 225 -9.64 -24.72 0.40
C ILE A 225 -9.37 -23.65 1.46
N VAL A 226 -10.40 -22.98 1.96
CA VAL A 226 -10.27 -21.94 2.99
C VAL A 226 -9.64 -22.50 4.28
N LYS A 227 -10.12 -23.64 4.76
CA LYS A 227 -9.57 -24.30 5.95
C LYS A 227 -8.13 -24.75 5.74
N ASP A 228 -7.81 -25.29 4.56
CA ASP A 228 -6.47 -25.72 4.21
C ASP A 228 -5.49 -24.53 4.15
N LEU A 229 -5.91 -23.39 3.62
CA LEU A 229 -5.11 -22.15 3.61
C LEU A 229 -4.80 -21.65 5.03
N ILE A 230 -5.83 -21.58 5.91
CA ILE A 230 -5.67 -21.15 7.30
C ILE A 230 -4.71 -22.07 8.04
N GLU A 231 -4.90 -23.37 7.92
CA GLU A 231 -4.08 -24.38 8.61
C GLU A 231 -2.62 -24.35 8.13
N ASN A 232 -2.38 -24.33 6.82
CA ASN A 232 -1.04 -24.38 6.27
C ASN A 232 -0.26 -23.09 6.53
N PHE A 233 -0.89 -21.92 6.39
CA PHE A 233 -0.22 -20.68 6.70
C PHE A 233 0.11 -20.57 8.20
N GLY A 234 -0.78 -21.00 9.08
CA GLY A 234 -0.54 -21.04 10.53
C GLY A 234 0.65 -21.92 10.95
N LYS A 235 0.98 -22.93 10.14
CA LYS A 235 2.15 -23.82 10.33
C LYS A 235 3.43 -23.28 9.67
N THR A 236 3.32 -22.31 8.77
CA THR A 236 4.45 -21.76 8.04
C THR A 236 5.16 -20.69 8.87
N SER A 237 6.49 -20.78 8.95
CA SER A 237 7.31 -19.83 9.69
C SER A 237 8.17 -18.97 8.77
N VAL A 238 8.39 -17.73 9.17
CA VAL A 238 9.33 -16.81 8.54
C VAL A 238 10.51 -16.57 9.47
N ILE A 239 11.75 -16.65 8.96
CA ILE A 239 12.95 -16.36 9.73
C ILE A 239 13.10 -14.85 9.84
N VAL A 240 13.11 -14.34 11.07
CA VAL A 240 13.23 -12.91 11.38
C VAL A 240 14.64 -12.52 11.85
N ASP A 241 15.41 -13.46 12.42
CA ASP A 241 16.80 -13.29 12.81
C ASP A 241 17.58 -14.55 12.42
N GLU A 242 18.44 -14.45 11.41
CA GLU A 242 19.24 -15.58 10.94
C GLU A 242 20.28 -16.03 11.98
N ALA A 243 20.86 -15.09 12.72
CA ALA A 243 21.89 -15.42 13.72
C ALA A 243 21.31 -16.19 14.91
N LYS A 244 20.06 -15.91 15.27
CA LYS A 244 19.36 -16.56 16.39
C LYS A 244 18.41 -17.65 15.95
N SER A 245 18.22 -17.84 14.64
CA SER A 245 17.23 -18.75 14.04
C SER A 245 15.80 -18.50 14.57
N SER A 246 15.49 -17.23 14.90
CA SER A 246 14.19 -16.84 15.42
C SER A 246 13.11 -16.94 14.34
N LYS A 247 12.00 -17.61 14.66
CA LYS A 247 10.91 -17.89 13.75
C LYS A 247 9.66 -17.12 14.16
N LEU A 248 9.04 -16.45 13.17
CA LEU A 248 7.75 -15.79 13.32
C LEU A 248 6.66 -16.65 12.67
N TYR A 249 5.58 -16.90 13.39
CA TYR A 249 4.36 -17.54 12.91
C TYR A 249 3.25 -16.51 12.89
N LYS A 250 2.47 -16.50 11.82
CA LYS A 250 1.32 -15.62 11.67
C LYS A 250 0.10 -16.44 11.26
N THR A 251 -1.05 -15.89 11.55
CA THR A 251 -2.34 -16.47 11.17
C THR A 251 -3.06 -15.55 10.19
N ILE A 252 -4.08 -16.08 9.52
CA ILE A 252 -4.94 -15.34 8.60
C ILE A 252 -6.39 -15.53 8.97
N CYS A 253 -7.21 -14.52 8.67
CA CYS A 253 -8.66 -14.65 8.58
C CYS A 253 -9.10 -14.54 7.13
N ILE A 254 -10.20 -15.21 6.77
CA ILE A 254 -10.71 -15.25 5.39
C ILE A 254 -12.20 -14.94 5.39
N GLY A 255 -12.58 -13.91 4.59
CA GLY A 255 -13.98 -13.64 4.24
C GLY A 255 -14.30 -14.21 2.86
N VAL A 256 -15.44 -14.85 2.73
CA VAL A 256 -15.88 -15.55 1.51
C VAL A 256 -17.17 -14.94 0.99
N SER A 257 -17.22 -14.64 -0.31
CA SER A 257 -18.46 -14.35 -1.03
C SER A 257 -18.51 -15.12 -2.35
N ILE A 258 -19.71 -15.41 -2.86
CA ILE A 258 -19.95 -16.27 -4.03
C ILE A 258 -20.67 -15.49 -5.12
N PHE A 259 -20.05 -15.37 -6.29
CA PHE A 259 -20.64 -14.81 -7.49
C PHE A 259 -21.44 -15.90 -8.25
N PRO A 260 -22.61 -15.60 -8.80
CA PRO A 260 -23.38 -14.36 -8.69
C PRO A 260 -24.33 -14.32 -7.47
N ASP A 261 -24.31 -15.32 -6.60
CA ASP A 261 -25.30 -15.51 -5.52
C ASP A 261 -25.33 -14.29 -4.58
N ASP A 262 -24.16 -13.76 -4.20
CA ASP A 262 -24.08 -12.65 -3.28
C ASP A 262 -24.14 -11.28 -4.01
N SER A 263 -23.54 -11.14 -5.18
CA SER A 263 -23.60 -9.93 -6.01
C SER A 263 -23.28 -10.25 -7.47
N ASP A 264 -23.80 -9.45 -8.39
CA ASP A 264 -23.52 -9.51 -9.82
C ASP A 264 -22.42 -8.52 -10.28
N THR A 265 -21.88 -7.71 -9.35
CA THR A 265 -20.83 -6.73 -9.63
C THR A 265 -19.55 -7.04 -8.88
N ILE A 266 -18.38 -6.67 -9.44
CA ILE A 266 -17.08 -6.82 -8.80
C ILE A 266 -17.03 -6.06 -7.47
N ASP A 267 -17.45 -4.80 -7.49
CA ASP A 267 -17.42 -3.96 -6.29
C ASP A 267 -18.31 -4.53 -5.18
N GLY A 268 -19.48 -5.05 -5.55
CA GLY A 268 -20.37 -5.74 -4.62
C GLY A 268 -19.72 -6.99 -4.04
N MET A 269 -19.08 -7.81 -4.88
CA MET A 269 -18.38 -9.02 -4.45
C MET A 269 -17.21 -8.71 -3.52
N VAL A 270 -16.37 -7.72 -3.87
CA VAL A 270 -15.25 -7.29 -3.02
C VAL A 270 -15.77 -6.76 -1.69
N LYS A 271 -16.80 -5.89 -1.69
CA LYS A 271 -17.40 -5.34 -0.47
C LYS A 271 -17.96 -6.45 0.43
N LYS A 272 -18.67 -7.45 -0.14
CA LYS A 272 -19.24 -8.55 0.62
C LYS A 272 -18.17 -9.48 1.20
N SER A 273 -17.07 -9.71 0.48
CA SER A 273 -15.93 -10.44 1.00
C SER A 273 -15.17 -9.66 2.10
N ASP A 274 -15.11 -8.31 2.02
CA ASP A 274 -14.56 -7.47 3.10
C ASP A 274 -15.41 -7.53 4.37
N ILE A 275 -16.73 -7.45 4.25
CA ILE A 275 -17.65 -7.62 5.37
C ILE A 275 -17.45 -9.01 6.03
N ALA A 276 -17.39 -10.05 5.21
CA ALA A 276 -17.15 -11.40 5.71
C ALA A 276 -15.78 -11.54 6.40
N LEU A 277 -14.72 -10.88 5.90
CA LEU A 277 -13.41 -10.85 6.57
C LEU A 277 -13.48 -10.13 7.93
N TYR A 278 -14.22 -9.03 8.00
CA TYR A 278 -14.45 -8.33 9.26
C TYR A 278 -15.13 -9.23 10.29
N GLU A 279 -16.20 -9.96 9.90
CA GLU A 279 -16.86 -10.92 10.79
C GLU A 279 -15.93 -12.09 11.18
N ALA A 280 -15.13 -12.61 10.26
CA ALA A 280 -14.13 -13.62 10.59
C ALA A 280 -13.13 -13.12 11.66
N ARG A 281 -12.69 -11.86 11.58
CA ARG A 281 -11.80 -11.25 12.58
C ARG A 281 -12.48 -11.02 13.94
N ASN A 282 -13.80 -10.77 13.97
CA ASN A 282 -14.60 -10.65 15.19
C ASN A 282 -14.70 -12.01 15.92
N LEU A 283 -14.75 -13.12 15.18
CA LEU A 283 -14.72 -14.48 15.76
C LEU A 283 -13.34 -14.86 16.35
N GLY A 284 -12.29 -14.14 16.01
CA GLY A 284 -10.94 -14.37 16.51
C GLY A 284 -9.91 -14.54 15.41
N ARG A 285 -8.76 -15.16 15.73
CA ARG A 285 -7.70 -15.47 14.77
C ARG A 285 -7.92 -16.82 14.11
N SER A 286 -7.35 -17.00 12.91
CA SER A 286 -7.48 -18.27 12.17
C SER A 286 -8.93 -18.65 11.89
N GLN A 287 -9.77 -17.66 11.61
CA GLN A 287 -11.19 -17.85 11.35
C GLN A 287 -11.53 -17.55 9.90
N TYR A 288 -12.66 -18.08 9.46
CA TYR A 288 -13.29 -17.68 8.21
C TYR A 288 -14.78 -17.39 8.43
N PHE A 289 -15.34 -16.59 7.55
CA PHE A 289 -16.76 -16.30 7.51
C PHE A 289 -17.26 -16.31 6.07
N ILE A 290 -18.44 -16.87 5.84
CA ILE A 290 -19.11 -16.84 4.54
C ILE A 290 -20.20 -15.80 4.63
N TYR A 291 -20.16 -14.85 3.67
CA TYR A 291 -21.17 -13.81 3.61
C TYR A 291 -22.58 -14.39 3.52
N LYS A 292 -23.52 -13.77 4.23
CA LYS A 292 -24.97 -14.02 4.15
C LYS A 292 -25.69 -12.70 4.35
N ASP A 293 -26.67 -12.41 3.51
CA ASP A 293 -27.45 -11.15 3.59
C ASP A 293 -28.19 -10.96 4.93
N GLU A 294 -28.52 -12.05 5.63
CA GLU A 294 -29.23 -12.01 6.92
C GLU A 294 -28.36 -11.51 8.07
N ASP A 295 -27.04 -11.63 7.97
CA ASP A 295 -26.10 -11.31 9.06
C ASP A 295 -25.73 -9.80 9.10
N VAL A 296 -26.12 -9.01 8.08
CA VAL A 296 -25.69 -7.59 7.92
C VAL A 296 -26.56 -6.60 8.71
N ASN A 297 -27.73 -7.02 9.21
CA ASN A 297 -28.66 -6.12 9.93
C ASN A 297 -28.18 -5.71 11.35
N SER A 298 -26.98 -6.11 11.78
CA SER A 298 -26.40 -5.76 13.08
C SER A 298 -25.15 -4.85 12.99
N ILE A 299 -24.75 -4.42 11.81
CA ILE A 299 -23.57 -3.55 11.66
C ILE A 299 -24.02 -2.09 11.60
N ASP A 300 -23.96 -1.39 12.74
CA ASP A 300 -23.95 0.04 12.79
C ASP A 300 -22.63 0.54 12.18
N LEU A 301 -22.71 1.01 10.92
CA LEU A 301 -21.60 1.70 10.22
C LEU A 301 -21.52 3.15 10.76
N PHE A 302 -20.78 3.36 11.86
CA PHE A 302 -20.31 4.68 12.30
C PHE A 302 -18.80 4.81 12.23
#